data_ba318e73e022fb9cee7c2379bf062c41
#
_entry.id   ba318e73e022fb9cee7c2379bf062c41
#
_cell.length_a   1.000
_cell.length_b   1.000
_cell.length_c   1.000
_cell.angle_alpha   90.00
_cell.angle_beta   90.00
_cell.angle_gamma   90.00
#
_symmetry.space_group_name_H-M   'P 1'
#
loop_
_entity.id
_entity.type
_entity.pdbx_description
1 polymer ?
#
loop_
_entity_poly.entity_id
_entity_poly.type
_entity_poly.pdbx_seq_one_letter_code
_entity_poly.pdbx_strand_id
1 'polypeptide(L)'
;MIFKQLFDEKSSTYTYIVASDKGREALIIDPVLEHTSIYTDLLNDLDLRLVKVIDTHIHADHISAMAELKERTNCETVMGEHTKSEVVSLKVKDNEKINIDGIVLQALYTPGHTDDSYCFTMKDRIFTGDTLLINGTGRTDFQNGNSKDAYNSLFERLLILPEETLVYPAHDYKGNKHSSIGNEKKNNPRLQVNSAEEYAEIMDNLNLANPQMMDVAVPANLNG
;
A
#
# COMPACT_ATOMS: atom_id res chain seq x y z
N MET A 1 -13.82 8.77 -13.47
CA MET A 1 -12.59 8.15 -12.91
C MET A 1 -12.68 6.63 -13.06
N ILE A 2 -11.65 6.00 -13.59
CA ILE A 2 -11.47 4.54 -13.64
C ILE A 2 -10.76 4.12 -12.36
N PHE A 3 -11.32 3.12 -11.68
CA PHE A 3 -10.75 2.49 -10.51
C PHE A 3 -10.92 0.98 -10.64
N LYS A 4 -9.82 0.25 -10.63
CA LYS A 4 -9.82 -1.22 -10.66
C LYS A 4 -9.07 -1.73 -9.44
N GLN A 5 -9.65 -2.71 -8.77
CA GLN A 5 -9.04 -3.48 -7.70
C GLN A 5 -8.89 -4.92 -8.18
N LEU A 6 -7.65 -5.38 -8.24
CA LEU A 6 -7.31 -6.76 -8.60
C LEU A 6 -6.84 -7.48 -7.33
N PHE A 7 -6.95 -8.81 -7.32
CA PHE A 7 -6.57 -9.61 -6.18
C PHE A 7 -5.67 -10.78 -6.60
N ASP A 8 -4.55 -10.91 -5.95
CA ASP A 8 -3.69 -12.10 -6.02
C ASP A 8 -4.05 -13.07 -4.90
N GLU A 9 -4.53 -14.26 -5.25
CA GLU A 9 -4.95 -15.27 -4.27
C GLU A 9 -3.75 -15.88 -3.51
N LYS A 10 -2.57 -15.90 -4.11
CA LYS A 10 -1.39 -16.53 -3.53
C LYS A 10 -0.80 -15.74 -2.37
N SER A 11 -0.64 -14.42 -2.56
CA SER A 11 -0.15 -13.51 -1.52
C SER A 11 -1.28 -12.81 -0.75
N SER A 12 -2.54 -12.95 -1.21
CA SER A 12 -3.69 -12.20 -0.70
C SER A 12 -3.55 -10.68 -0.87
N THR A 13 -2.87 -10.26 -1.95
CA THR A 13 -2.55 -8.85 -2.22
C THR A 13 -3.59 -8.21 -3.12
N TYR A 14 -3.96 -6.98 -2.81
CA TYR A 14 -4.71 -6.10 -3.69
C TYR A 14 -3.79 -5.16 -4.45
N THR A 15 -3.93 -5.14 -5.76
CA THR A 15 -3.34 -4.15 -6.67
C THR A 15 -4.43 -3.19 -7.13
N TYR A 16 -4.11 -1.91 -7.25
CA TYR A 16 -5.05 -0.87 -7.67
C TYR A 16 -4.58 -0.18 -8.94
N ILE A 17 -5.48 -0.02 -9.93
CA ILE A 17 -5.25 0.80 -11.12
C ILE A 17 -6.19 2.00 -11.05
N VAL A 18 -5.63 3.20 -11.19
CA VAL A 18 -6.37 4.45 -11.11
C VAL A 18 -6.06 5.32 -12.34
N ALA A 19 -7.10 5.83 -12.99
CA ALA A 19 -7.01 6.80 -14.08
C ALA A 19 -8.18 7.77 -14.04
N SER A 20 -8.00 8.98 -14.61
CA SER A 20 -9.08 9.98 -14.64
C SER A 20 -10.22 9.54 -15.55
N ASP A 21 -9.92 8.98 -16.73
CA ASP A 21 -10.87 8.45 -17.69
C ASP A 21 -10.17 7.49 -18.66
N LYS A 22 -10.93 6.86 -19.58
CA LYS A 22 -10.41 6.07 -20.70
C LYS A 22 -9.55 6.96 -21.63
N GLY A 23 -8.49 6.38 -22.19
CA GLY A 23 -7.55 7.09 -23.06
C GLY A 23 -6.61 8.05 -22.32
N ARG A 24 -6.50 7.93 -20.99
CA ARG A 24 -5.75 8.87 -20.15
C ARG A 24 -4.56 8.21 -19.47
N GLU A 25 -3.83 8.99 -18.68
CA GLU A 25 -2.74 8.49 -17.86
C GLU A 25 -3.27 7.68 -16.68
N ALA A 26 -2.53 6.62 -16.32
CA ALA A 26 -2.85 5.75 -15.21
C ALA A 26 -1.68 5.58 -14.25
N LEU A 27 -1.99 5.23 -13.02
CA LEU A 27 -1.06 4.70 -12.04
C LEU A 27 -1.49 3.31 -11.57
N ILE A 28 -0.52 2.53 -11.11
CA ILE A 28 -0.74 1.24 -10.43
C ILE A 28 -0.15 1.33 -9.03
N ILE A 29 -0.83 0.74 -8.03
CA ILE A 29 -0.35 0.67 -6.65
C ILE A 29 -0.26 -0.79 -6.23
N ASP A 30 0.85 -1.17 -5.60
CA ASP A 30 1.20 -2.49 -5.07
C ASP A 30 0.99 -3.64 -6.09
N PRO A 31 1.65 -3.60 -7.27
CA PRO A 31 1.49 -4.62 -8.30
C PRO A 31 2.31 -5.88 -8.00
N VAL A 32 1.68 -7.05 -8.18
CA VAL A 32 2.32 -8.37 -8.06
C VAL A 32 2.96 -8.78 -9.40
N LEU A 33 4.21 -9.24 -9.38
CA LEU A 33 5.01 -9.56 -10.59
C LEU A 33 4.31 -10.57 -11.51
N GLU A 34 3.75 -11.62 -10.95
CA GLU A 34 3.08 -12.70 -11.69
C GLU A 34 1.86 -12.21 -12.48
N HIS A 35 1.31 -11.04 -12.14
CA HIS A 35 0.14 -10.44 -12.80
C HIS A 35 0.49 -9.35 -13.82
N THR A 36 1.77 -9.14 -14.16
CA THR A 36 2.21 -8.08 -15.09
C THR A 36 1.47 -8.10 -16.42
N SER A 37 1.22 -9.29 -17.00
CA SER A 37 0.45 -9.43 -18.24
C SER A 37 -1.01 -8.97 -18.08
N ILE A 38 -1.65 -9.30 -16.95
CA ILE A 38 -3.01 -8.88 -16.63
C ILE A 38 -3.11 -7.36 -16.57
N TYR A 39 -2.12 -6.71 -15.94
CA TYR A 39 -2.08 -5.25 -15.88
C TYR A 39 -1.92 -4.62 -17.26
N THR A 40 -0.98 -5.14 -18.08
CA THR A 40 -0.74 -4.61 -19.43
C THR A 40 -1.94 -4.81 -20.35
N ASP A 41 -2.62 -5.95 -20.29
CA ASP A 41 -3.83 -6.22 -21.07
C ASP A 41 -4.96 -5.25 -20.65
N LEU A 42 -5.17 -5.06 -19.34
CA LEU A 42 -6.19 -4.16 -18.84
C LEU A 42 -5.92 -2.69 -19.19
N LEU A 43 -4.65 -2.27 -19.16
CA LEU A 43 -4.25 -0.93 -19.61
C LEU A 43 -4.56 -0.74 -21.11
N ASN A 44 -4.25 -1.74 -21.94
CA ASN A 44 -4.54 -1.71 -23.39
C ASN A 44 -6.05 -1.68 -23.66
N ASP A 45 -6.85 -2.53 -23.02
CA ASP A 45 -8.30 -2.60 -23.19
C ASP A 45 -9.01 -1.29 -22.83
N LEU A 46 -8.45 -0.57 -21.87
CA LEU A 46 -8.96 0.72 -21.41
C LEU A 46 -8.26 1.91 -22.10
N ASP A 47 -7.34 1.64 -23.06
CA ASP A 47 -6.55 2.68 -23.75
C ASP A 47 -5.81 3.59 -22.77
N LEU A 48 -5.24 3.03 -21.69
CA LEU A 48 -4.55 3.77 -20.64
C LEU A 48 -3.04 3.78 -20.86
N ARG A 49 -2.41 4.93 -20.62
CA ARG A 49 -0.96 5.05 -20.59
C ARG A 49 -0.44 5.00 -19.16
N LEU A 50 0.23 3.92 -18.77
CA LEU A 50 0.85 3.83 -17.45
C LEU A 50 1.99 4.84 -17.34
N VAL A 51 1.92 5.73 -16.36
CA VAL A 51 2.94 6.76 -16.12
C VAL A 51 3.61 6.62 -14.76
N LYS A 52 2.97 5.98 -13.79
CA LYS A 52 3.53 5.74 -12.46
C LYS A 52 3.14 4.36 -11.94
N VAL A 53 4.12 3.73 -11.28
CA VAL A 53 3.91 2.54 -10.44
C VAL A 53 4.36 2.89 -9.03
N ILE A 54 3.53 2.60 -8.05
CA ILE A 54 3.76 2.96 -6.64
C ILE A 54 3.76 1.68 -5.82
N ASP A 55 4.78 1.48 -4.99
CA ASP A 55 4.71 0.53 -3.88
C ASP A 55 4.58 1.30 -2.57
N THR A 56 3.68 0.83 -1.70
CA THR A 56 3.44 1.44 -0.39
C THR A 56 4.60 1.20 0.58
N HIS A 57 5.30 0.10 0.44
CA HIS A 57 6.45 -0.31 1.24
C HIS A 57 7.22 -1.44 0.53
N ILE A 58 8.33 -1.90 1.06
CA ILE A 58 9.01 -3.11 0.58
C ILE A 58 8.23 -4.36 1.01
N HIS A 59 7.58 -5.00 0.06
CA HIS A 59 6.77 -6.21 0.29
C HIS A 59 7.63 -7.43 0.60
N ALA A 60 7.19 -8.26 1.57
CA ALA A 60 7.85 -9.49 1.98
C ALA A 60 7.12 -10.77 1.51
N ASP A 61 5.92 -10.64 0.99
CA ASP A 61 5.00 -11.71 0.64
C ASP A 61 4.92 -12.00 -0.86
N HIS A 62 5.32 -11.02 -1.69
CA HIS A 62 5.39 -11.13 -3.15
C HIS A 62 6.51 -10.27 -3.73
N ILE A 63 6.92 -10.60 -4.96
CA ILE A 63 7.80 -9.72 -5.74
C ILE A 63 6.91 -8.69 -6.45
N SER A 64 7.26 -7.40 -6.32
CA SER A 64 6.56 -6.32 -7.00
C SER A 64 6.83 -6.34 -8.51
N ALA A 65 5.81 -6.02 -9.31
CA ALA A 65 5.96 -5.81 -10.75
C ALA A 65 6.57 -4.44 -11.09
N MET A 66 7.01 -3.64 -10.12
CA MET A 66 7.50 -2.27 -10.33
C MET A 66 8.62 -2.20 -11.37
N ALA A 67 9.65 -3.03 -11.24
CA ALA A 67 10.79 -3.05 -12.17
C ALA A 67 10.37 -3.49 -13.59
N GLU A 68 9.59 -4.57 -13.70
CA GLU A 68 9.09 -5.11 -14.97
C GLU A 68 8.16 -4.11 -15.69
N LEU A 69 7.26 -3.45 -14.98
CA LEU A 69 6.37 -2.44 -15.55
C LEU A 69 7.14 -1.21 -16.02
N LYS A 70 8.18 -0.79 -15.28
CA LYS A 70 9.08 0.27 -15.71
C LYS A 70 9.79 -0.08 -17.03
N GLU A 71 10.31 -1.29 -17.13
CA GLU A 71 10.98 -1.75 -18.34
C GLU A 71 10.03 -1.77 -19.55
N ARG A 72 8.82 -2.29 -19.37
CA ARG A 72 7.81 -2.41 -20.44
C ARG A 72 7.19 -1.10 -20.89
N THR A 73 6.98 -0.16 -19.98
CA THR A 73 6.16 1.05 -20.25
C THR A 73 6.93 2.37 -20.13
N ASN A 74 8.16 2.33 -19.63
CA ASN A 74 8.95 3.50 -19.28
C ASN A 74 8.24 4.44 -18.27
N CYS A 75 7.41 3.87 -17.38
CA CYS A 75 6.78 4.62 -16.30
C CYS A 75 7.77 4.98 -15.19
N GLU A 76 7.46 5.98 -14.39
CA GLU A 76 8.19 6.25 -13.16
C GLU A 76 7.79 5.26 -12.06
N THR A 77 8.78 4.75 -11.34
CA THR A 77 8.60 3.94 -10.14
C THR A 77 8.71 4.83 -8.91
N VAL A 78 7.73 4.73 -8.02
CA VAL A 78 7.54 5.68 -6.90
C VAL A 78 7.45 4.92 -5.58
N MET A 79 8.20 5.36 -4.58
CA MET A 79 8.04 4.98 -3.17
C MET A 79 8.33 6.17 -2.26
N GLY A 80 8.06 6.01 -0.96
CA GLY A 80 8.45 7.00 0.04
C GLY A 80 9.97 7.20 0.14
N GLU A 81 10.42 8.37 0.59
CA GLU A 81 11.85 8.73 0.65
C GLU A 81 12.68 7.82 1.58
N HIS A 82 12.04 7.11 2.51
CA HIS A 82 12.68 6.19 3.44
C HIS A 82 13.03 4.83 2.83
N THR A 83 12.53 4.53 1.61
CA THR A 83 12.85 3.26 0.95
C THR A 83 14.34 3.14 0.62
N LYS A 84 14.84 1.90 0.74
CA LYS A 84 16.21 1.51 0.34
C LYS A 84 16.23 0.87 -1.05
N SER A 85 15.08 0.77 -1.73
CA SER A 85 15.00 0.17 -3.07
C SER A 85 15.78 0.97 -4.10
N GLU A 86 16.55 0.25 -4.92
CA GLU A 86 17.34 0.80 -6.03
C GLU A 86 16.55 0.94 -7.33
N VAL A 87 15.39 0.26 -7.44
CA VAL A 87 14.53 0.32 -8.65
C VAL A 87 13.69 1.59 -8.73
N VAL A 88 13.60 2.34 -7.63
CA VAL A 88 12.77 3.53 -7.50
C VAL A 88 13.40 4.73 -8.20
N SER A 89 12.67 5.33 -9.14
CA SER A 89 13.11 6.52 -9.87
C SER A 89 12.67 7.84 -9.22
N LEU A 90 11.59 7.80 -8.44
CA LEU A 90 11.04 8.97 -7.73
C LEU A 90 10.77 8.61 -6.26
N LYS A 91 11.48 9.24 -5.33
CA LYS A 91 11.22 9.13 -3.89
C LYS A 91 10.40 10.34 -3.42
N VAL A 92 9.22 10.08 -2.86
CA VAL A 92 8.31 11.12 -2.39
C VAL A 92 8.44 11.35 -0.89
N LYS A 93 8.35 12.62 -0.50
CA LYS A 93 8.41 13.03 0.90
C LYS A 93 7.06 12.94 1.58
N ASP A 94 7.07 12.99 2.90
CA ASP A 94 5.84 13.11 3.67
C ASP A 94 5.04 14.36 3.25
N ASN A 95 3.73 14.17 3.07
CA ASN A 95 2.77 15.17 2.57
C ASN A 95 3.00 15.65 1.11
N GLU A 96 3.94 15.06 0.38
CA GLU A 96 4.15 15.41 -1.02
C GLU A 96 2.98 14.92 -1.89
N LYS A 97 2.68 15.70 -2.94
CA LYS A 97 1.59 15.39 -3.87
C LYS A 97 2.12 14.82 -5.17
N ILE A 98 1.55 13.71 -5.57
CA ILE A 98 1.75 13.07 -6.87
C ILE A 98 0.55 13.44 -7.75
N ASN A 99 0.82 14.07 -8.90
CA ASN A 99 -0.21 14.47 -9.85
C ASN A 99 -0.07 13.69 -11.15
N ILE A 100 -1.14 13.09 -11.61
CA ILE A 100 -1.27 12.52 -12.95
C ILE A 100 -2.64 12.89 -13.51
N ASP A 101 -2.66 13.60 -14.61
CA ASP A 101 -3.84 13.85 -15.44
C ASP A 101 -5.15 14.15 -14.67
N GLY A 102 -5.06 15.05 -13.68
CA GLY A 102 -6.19 15.46 -12.85
C GLY A 102 -6.43 14.59 -11.61
N ILE A 103 -5.70 13.50 -11.43
CA ILE A 103 -5.67 12.71 -10.19
C ILE A 103 -4.57 13.26 -9.29
N VAL A 104 -4.88 13.47 -8.02
CA VAL A 104 -3.94 13.91 -7.00
C VAL A 104 -3.93 12.88 -5.88
N LEU A 105 -2.75 12.29 -5.63
CA LEU A 105 -2.48 11.53 -4.42
C LEU A 105 -1.56 12.34 -3.51
N GLN A 106 -1.78 12.25 -2.21
CA GLN A 106 -0.86 12.79 -1.21
C GLN A 106 -0.21 11.62 -0.46
N ALA A 107 1.12 11.60 -0.45
CA ALA A 107 1.90 10.64 0.30
C ALA A 107 1.88 10.97 1.78
N LEU A 108 1.63 9.98 2.64
CA LEU A 108 1.67 10.10 4.09
C LEU A 108 2.68 9.10 4.63
N TYR A 109 3.73 9.56 5.29
CA TYR A 109 4.69 8.66 5.95
C TYR A 109 4.02 8.01 7.16
N THR A 110 3.91 6.69 7.14
CA THR A 110 3.19 5.89 8.14
C THR A 110 4.00 4.68 8.58
N PRO A 111 5.19 4.91 9.20
CA PRO A 111 6.05 3.81 9.65
C PRO A 111 5.37 2.97 10.73
N GLY A 112 5.85 1.74 10.87
CA GLY A 112 5.43 0.85 11.95
C GLY A 112 5.26 -0.60 11.50
N HIS A 113 4.61 -0.89 10.37
CA HIS A 113 4.69 -2.18 9.72
C HIS A 113 6.10 -2.42 9.18
N THR A 114 6.60 -1.47 8.40
CA THR A 114 8.01 -1.33 8.01
C THR A 114 8.48 0.10 8.29
N ASP A 115 9.80 0.33 8.29
CA ASP A 115 10.39 1.67 8.45
C ASP A 115 10.19 2.56 7.22
N ASP A 116 9.84 1.98 6.06
CA ASP A 116 9.63 2.69 4.81
C ASP A 116 8.15 2.77 4.39
N SER A 117 7.20 2.38 5.24
CA SER A 117 5.76 2.37 4.95
C SER A 117 5.21 3.76 4.68
N TYR A 118 4.43 3.88 3.59
CA TYR A 118 3.65 5.05 3.23
C TYR A 118 2.22 4.68 2.88
N CYS A 119 1.28 5.56 3.22
CA CYS A 119 -0.08 5.54 2.69
C CYS A 119 -0.24 6.62 1.62
N PHE A 120 -1.17 6.42 0.68
CA PHE A 120 -1.45 7.39 -0.38
C PHE A 120 -2.93 7.76 -0.35
N THR A 121 -3.24 9.01 -0.03
CA THR A 121 -4.62 9.48 0.07
C THR A 121 -5.06 10.25 -1.16
N MET A 122 -6.32 10.04 -1.54
CA MET A 122 -7.08 10.83 -2.50
C MET A 122 -8.21 11.57 -1.78
N LYS A 123 -9.05 12.29 -2.53
CA LYS A 123 -10.16 13.07 -1.95
C LYS A 123 -11.14 12.22 -1.11
N ASP A 124 -11.44 10.99 -1.53
CA ASP A 124 -12.49 10.13 -0.97
C ASP A 124 -11.97 8.81 -0.41
N ARG A 125 -10.68 8.51 -0.60
CA ARG A 125 -10.09 7.20 -0.24
C ARG A 125 -8.63 7.30 0.11
N ILE A 126 -8.13 6.26 0.77
CA ILE A 126 -6.72 6.09 1.09
C ILE A 126 -6.29 4.66 0.80
N PHE A 127 -5.12 4.50 0.19
CA PHE A 127 -4.40 3.25 0.00
C PHE A 127 -3.43 3.11 1.16
N THR A 128 -3.67 2.12 2.01
CA THR A 128 -3.02 2.06 3.33
C THR A 128 -1.86 1.07 3.40
N GLY A 129 -1.55 0.39 2.28
CA GLY A 129 -0.56 -0.69 2.35
C GLY A 129 -0.91 -1.65 3.48
N ASP A 130 0.07 -1.97 4.28
CA ASP A 130 -0.10 -2.79 5.49
C ASP A 130 -0.15 -1.98 6.80
N THR A 131 -0.22 -0.65 6.72
CA THR A 131 -0.39 0.16 7.93
C THR A 131 -1.76 -0.08 8.57
N LEU A 132 -2.84 -0.01 7.79
CA LEU A 132 -4.21 -0.28 8.24
C LEU A 132 -4.87 -1.29 7.32
N LEU A 133 -5.27 -2.44 7.86
CA LEU A 133 -6.03 -3.49 7.20
C LEU A 133 -7.50 -3.44 7.59
N ILE A 134 -8.36 -4.21 6.92
CA ILE A 134 -9.78 -4.31 7.28
C ILE A 134 -9.91 -5.15 8.56
N ASN A 135 -10.37 -4.52 9.64
CA ASN A 135 -10.45 -5.11 10.98
C ASN A 135 -9.09 -5.65 11.49
N GLY A 136 -8.00 -5.00 11.12
CA GLY A 136 -6.64 -5.35 11.52
C GLY A 136 -5.64 -4.25 11.19
N THR A 137 -4.37 -4.52 11.47
CA THR A 137 -3.22 -3.69 11.08
C THR A 137 -2.09 -4.61 10.63
N GLY A 138 -1.09 -4.09 9.94
CA GLY A 138 0.12 -4.85 9.65
C GLY A 138 0.83 -5.28 10.93
N ARG A 139 1.62 -6.33 10.84
CA ARG A 139 2.54 -6.77 11.90
C ARG A 139 3.67 -5.75 12.06
N THR A 140 4.35 -5.76 13.20
CA THR A 140 5.40 -4.78 13.54
C THR A 140 6.72 -5.42 13.96
N ASP A 141 6.86 -6.73 13.77
CA ASP A 141 7.96 -7.54 14.26
C ASP A 141 9.00 -7.91 13.17
N PHE A 142 8.84 -7.37 11.93
CA PHE A 142 9.77 -7.56 10.81
C PHE A 142 10.17 -6.23 10.15
N GLN A 143 11.19 -6.26 9.28
CA GLN A 143 11.61 -5.14 8.41
C GLN A 143 11.71 -3.79 9.14
N ASN A 144 12.36 -3.78 10.31
CA ASN A 144 12.46 -2.63 11.20
C ASN A 144 11.09 -2.07 11.65
N GLY A 145 10.07 -2.92 11.72
CA GLY A 145 8.77 -2.57 12.24
C GLY A 145 8.84 -2.13 13.70
N ASN A 146 7.88 -1.32 14.11
CA ASN A 146 7.82 -0.76 15.46
C ASN A 146 6.35 -0.49 15.84
N SER A 147 5.88 -1.12 16.91
CA SER A 147 4.48 -1.00 17.35
C SER A 147 4.11 0.42 17.81
N LYS A 148 5.05 1.17 18.39
CA LYS A 148 4.80 2.56 18.79
C LYS A 148 4.69 3.49 17.59
N ASP A 149 5.54 3.32 16.59
CA ASP A 149 5.45 4.08 15.34
C ASP A 149 4.16 3.73 14.59
N ALA A 150 3.75 2.44 14.58
CA ALA A 150 2.48 2.01 14.03
C ALA A 150 1.29 2.67 14.74
N TYR A 151 1.31 2.73 16.07
CA TYR A 151 0.30 3.44 16.85
C TYR A 151 0.21 4.92 16.44
N ASN A 152 1.33 5.63 16.39
CA ASN A 152 1.35 7.04 15.99
C ASN A 152 0.84 7.21 14.56
N SER A 153 1.27 6.36 13.62
CA SER A 153 0.81 6.37 12.23
C SER A 153 -0.71 6.17 12.13
N LEU A 154 -1.26 5.23 12.91
CA LEU A 154 -2.69 4.95 12.93
C LEU A 154 -3.47 6.10 13.58
N PHE A 155 -3.14 6.47 14.80
CA PHE A 155 -3.97 7.36 15.61
C PHE A 155 -3.77 8.85 15.29
N GLU A 156 -2.56 9.26 14.88
CA GLU A 156 -2.23 10.67 14.61
C GLU A 156 -2.32 11.03 13.12
N ARG A 157 -2.30 10.03 12.21
CA ARG A 157 -2.27 10.26 10.77
C ARG A 157 -3.50 9.72 10.04
N LEU A 158 -3.91 8.49 10.31
CA LEU A 158 -4.98 7.84 9.56
C LEU A 158 -6.36 8.06 10.19
N LEU A 159 -6.49 7.82 11.48
CA LEU A 159 -7.78 7.91 12.16
C LEU A 159 -8.29 9.35 12.36
N ILE A 160 -7.49 10.35 12.06
CA ILE A 160 -7.94 11.77 12.02
C ILE A 160 -8.61 12.16 10.71
N LEU A 161 -8.51 11.30 9.67
CA LEU A 161 -9.20 11.52 8.40
C LEU A 161 -10.73 11.44 8.57
N PRO A 162 -11.51 12.03 7.63
CA PRO A 162 -12.98 11.94 7.66
C PRO A 162 -13.46 10.50 7.73
N GLU A 163 -14.49 10.22 8.51
CA GLU A 163 -14.98 8.86 8.75
C GLU A 163 -15.49 8.14 7.49
N GLU A 164 -15.97 8.91 6.51
CA GLU A 164 -16.39 8.43 5.19
C GLU A 164 -15.23 8.07 4.25
N THR A 165 -13.98 8.41 4.59
CA THR A 165 -12.82 8.07 3.76
C THR A 165 -12.71 6.55 3.61
N LEU A 166 -12.76 6.06 2.38
CA LEU A 166 -12.66 4.62 2.07
C LEU A 166 -11.22 4.15 2.27
N VAL A 167 -11.06 3.01 2.94
CA VAL A 167 -9.78 2.36 3.21
C VAL A 167 -9.57 1.21 2.25
N TYR A 168 -8.50 1.26 1.48
CA TYR A 168 -8.06 0.24 0.53
C TYR A 168 -6.68 -0.29 0.95
N PRO A 169 -6.60 -1.44 1.65
CA PRO A 169 -5.34 -2.00 2.13
C PRO A 169 -4.60 -2.78 1.04
N ALA A 170 -3.32 -3.10 1.26
CA ALA A 170 -2.59 -4.03 0.39
C ALA A 170 -3.08 -5.47 0.56
N HIS A 171 -3.56 -5.87 1.74
CA HIS A 171 -3.97 -7.25 1.99
C HIS A 171 -5.36 -7.38 2.61
N ASP A 172 -6.06 -8.46 2.25
CA ASP A 172 -7.20 -8.98 3.00
C ASP A 172 -7.27 -10.51 2.87
N TYR A 173 -7.49 -11.18 3.98
CA TYR A 173 -7.50 -12.65 4.07
C TYR A 173 -8.93 -13.21 4.21
N LYS A 174 -9.96 -12.36 4.10
CA LYS A 174 -11.38 -12.71 4.34
C LYS A 174 -12.30 -12.36 3.17
N GLY A 175 -11.74 -11.82 2.07
CA GLY A 175 -12.50 -11.44 0.87
C GLY A 175 -13.19 -10.07 0.97
N ASN A 176 -12.83 -9.23 1.96
CA ASN A 176 -13.35 -7.87 2.03
C ASN A 176 -12.57 -6.97 1.07
N LYS A 177 -13.27 -6.14 0.32
CA LYS A 177 -12.64 -5.29 -0.71
C LYS A 177 -12.17 -3.95 -0.21
N HIS A 178 -12.85 -3.37 0.76
CA HIS A 178 -12.54 -2.07 1.35
C HIS A 178 -13.26 -1.90 2.69
N SER A 179 -12.85 -0.90 3.43
CA SER A 179 -13.50 -0.45 4.66
C SER A 179 -13.67 1.07 4.62
N SER A 180 -13.88 1.70 5.77
CA SER A 180 -13.82 3.15 5.95
C SER A 180 -13.13 3.48 7.27
N ILE A 181 -12.59 4.69 7.38
CA ILE A 181 -11.98 5.18 8.62
C ILE A 181 -12.95 5.05 9.80
N GLY A 182 -14.21 5.42 9.62
CA GLY A 182 -15.23 5.30 10.66
C GLY A 182 -15.51 3.85 11.07
N ASN A 183 -15.53 2.91 10.10
CA ASN A 183 -15.69 1.49 10.41
C ASN A 183 -14.49 0.95 11.19
N GLU A 184 -13.27 1.28 10.77
CA GLU A 184 -12.07 0.81 11.46
C GLU A 184 -11.96 1.39 12.87
N LYS A 185 -12.24 2.68 13.07
CA LYS A 185 -12.33 3.28 14.42
C LYS A 185 -13.25 2.50 15.35
N LYS A 186 -14.40 2.09 14.85
CA LYS A 186 -15.47 1.48 15.66
C LYS A 186 -15.25 -0.02 15.89
N ASN A 187 -14.79 -0.74 14.86
CA ASN A 187 -14.90 -2.20 14.81
C ASN A 187 -13.56 -2.93 14.76
N ASN A 188 -12.45 -2.24 14.43
CA ASN A 188 -11.14 -2.86 14.37
C ASN A 188 -10.65 -3.22 15.77
N PRO A 189 -10.48 -4.52 16.11
CA PRO A 189 -10.12 -4.92 17.47
C PRO A 189 -8.73 -4.45 17.91
N ARG A 190 -7.81 -4.18 16.97
CA ARG A 190 -6.47 -3.67 17.28
C ARG A 190 -6.46 -2.17 17.59
N LEU A 191 -7.54 -1.46 17.26
CA LEU A 191 -7.67 -0.03 17.49
C LEU A 191 -8.52 0.31 18.74
N GLN A 192 -9.02 -0.72 19.45
CA GLN A 192 -9.78 -0.52 20.71
C GLN A 192 -8.81 -0.44 21.90
N VAL A 193 -7.88 0.51 21.84
CA VAL A 193 -6.83 0.75 22.85
C VAL A 193 -6.78 2.23 23.22
N ASN A 194 -6.25 2.54 24.41
CA ASN A 194 -6.17 3.89 24.93
C ASN A 194 -4.74 4.46 24.91
N SER A 195 -3.74 3.62 24.62
CA SER A 195 -2.34 4.04 24.60
C SER A 195 -1.49 3.21 23.65
N ALA A 196 -0.31 3.73 23.32
CA ALA A 196 0.68 3.03 22.51
C ALA A 196 1.19 1.74 23.20
N GLU A 197 1.22 1.72 24.52
CA GLU A 197 1.62 0.55 25.31
C GLU A 197 0.60 -0.58 25.18
N GLU A 198 -0.72 -0.28 25.29
CA GLU A 198 -1.79 -1.26 25.08
C GLU A 198 -1.75 -1.81 23.64
N TYR A 199 -1.51 -0.95 22.65
CA TYR A 199 -1.35 -1.39 21.26
C TYR A 199 -0.14 -2.30 21.09
N ALA A 200 1.01 -1.93 21.67
CA ALA A 200 2.23 -2.74 21.61
C ALA A 200 2.01 -4.10 22.25
N GLU A 201 1.32 -4.18 23.37
CA GLU A 201 1.00 -5.47 24.02
C GLU A 201 0.15 -6.37 23.11
N ILE A 202 -0.81 -5.82 22.37
CA ILE A 202 -1.56 -6.60 21.37
C ILE A 202 -0.64 -7.09 20.27
N MET A 203 0.24 -6.22 19.73
CA MET A 203 1.12 -6.57 18.61
C MET A 203 2.17 -7.61 19.02
N ASP A 204 2.75 -7.52 20.20
CA ASP A 204 3.76 -8.45 20.74
C ASP A 204 3.17 -9.86 21.00
N ASN A 205 1.86 -9.95 21.23
CA ASN A 205 1.15 -11.22 21.42
C ASN A 205 0.60 -11.83 20.11
N LEU A 206 0.86 -11.22 18.94
CA LEU A 206 0.47 -11.80 17.66
C LEU A 206 1.40 -12.97 17.30
N ASN A 207 0.90 -14.19 17.44
CA ASN A 207 1.60 -15.39 16.98
C ASN A 207 1.35 -15.63 15.48
N LEU A 208 1.93 -14.82 14.61
CA LEU A 208 1.80 -14.93 13.17
C LEU A 208 2.94 -15.75 12.57
N ALA A 209 2.63 -16.61 11.60
CA ALA A 209 3.65 -17.28 10.80
C ALA A 209 4.52 -16.25 10.05
N ASN A 210 5.78 -16.63 9.77
CA ASN A 210 6.65 -15.77 8.96
C ASN A 210 6.11 -15.65 7.54
N PRO A 211 6.30 -14.50 6.87
CA PRO A 211 5.98 -14.35 5.45
C PRO A 211 6.76 -15.40 4.64
N GLN A 212 6.05 -16.19 3.83
CA GLN A 212 6.65 -17.35 3.14
C GLN A 212 7.72 -16.96 2.10
N MET A 213 7.64 -15.76 1.55
CA MET A 213 8.50 -15.28 0.47
C MET A 213 9.59 -14.29 0.95
N MET A 214 9.69 -13.98 2.24
CA MET A 214 10.52 -12.90 2.77
C MET A 214 11.98 -12.96 2.30
N ASP A 215 12.58 -14.16 2.31
CA ASP A 215 14.00 -14.37 1.92
C ASP A 215 14.24 -14.16 0.41
N VAL A 216 13.18 -14.15 -0.40
CA VAL A 216 13.24 -13.96 -1.85
C VAL A 216 12.68 -12.59 -2.25
N ALA A 217 11.51 -12.24 -1.73
CA ALA A 217 10.80 -11.02 -2.13
C ALA A 217 11.52 -9.76 -1.66
N VAL A 218 11.96 -9.69 -0.40
CA VAL A 218 12.64 -8.50 0.12
C VAL A 218 13.90 -8.15 -0.67
N PRO A 219 14.86 -9.09 -0.92
CA PRO A 219 16.02 -8.79 -1.77
C PRO A 219 15.65 -8.40 -3.20
N ALA A 220 14.65 -9.06 -3.82
CA ALA A 220 14.20 -8.73 -5.16
C ALA A 220 13.59 -7.32 -5.22
N ASN A 221 12.73 -6.95 -4.28
CA ASN A 221 12.09 -5.63 -4.24
C ASN A 221 13.06 -4.50 -3.88
N LEU A 222 14.20 -4.83 -3.27
CA LEU A 222 15.27 -3.87 -3.02
C LEU A 222 16.14 -3.62 -4.25
N ASN A 223 16.46 -4.66 -5.01
CA ASN A 223 17.50 -4.60 -6.05
C ASN A 223 16.93 -4.64 -7.49
N GLY A 224 15.69 -5.10 -7.69
CA GLY A 224 15.01 -5.26 -9.00
C GLY A 224 15.17 -6.64 -9.59
#